data_1508a4d4172b856ed55f5e5c7fae16f2
#
_entry.id   1508a4d4172b856ed55f5e5c7fae16f2
#
_cell.length_a   1.000
_cell.length_b   1.000
_cell.length_c   1.000
_cell.angle_alpha   90.00
_cell.angle_beta   90.00
_cell.angle_gamma   90.00
#
_symmetry.space_group_name_H-M   'P 1'
#
loop_
_entity.id
_entity.type
_entity.pdbx_description
1 polymer ?
#
loop_
_entity_poly.entity_id
_entity_poly.type
_entity_poly.pdbx_seq_one_letter_code
_entity_poly.pdbx_strand_id
1 'polypeptide(L)'
;MISRRFVTLGAPLTLCSAWLLLSVESALGQWSIPGELQAQASVLTREQLEFITSGAILEFIPERQLEHELATRDADSLRSFMNDLMSLADKIRYDPKQDMAAAPLNLTSKSFNAGIPTPAPLRDFEREPGPFSVHRYLFPKSGVPTFGGAPVAIWPEDLVAGKVDVAIVGVPSNMSSGRRDAVNGPDEMRGLNTIAVPDVQTLVKPFETLSVVDYGDFAVDRMSTERTVSHVTAMVAETAGTGAIPMLVGGDTSMLYPAVSGVARVHGKGSFGLLHFSAHPDVERDGDHTVSDRQALFLLLDEGIVEGSETVQVGLRGPAVDADTLQWLRDKNVRYHTMAEFRERGSESVMDRVRQEVESGPGAYFVSIDVSVVKPAEMVAAGRATYDGLRLEEVTQAIRHVCAAKEIVGFEITDVAPMLDYSRLSVMHANALLNACLVGIAVRNEGLDPDYVHPLALDHGQR
;
A
#
# COMPACT_ATOMS: atom_id res chain seq x y z
N MET A 1 -33.90 -17.48 -49.11
CA MET A 1 -35.01 -18.47 -48.92
C MET A 1 -34.80 -19.14 -47.60
N ILE A 2 -35.60 -18.97 -46.75
CA ILE A 2 -36.58 -19.50 -45.80
C ILE A 2 -36.45 -18.65 -44.55
N SER A 3 -37.27 -17.77 -44.33
CA SER A 3 -38.61 -17.62 -43.74
C SER A 3 -38.60 -17.57 -42.20
N ARG A 4 -38.94 -16.37 -41.76
CA ARG A 4 -39.23 -15.93 -40.39
C ARG A 4 -40.56 -16.50 -39.88
N ARG A 5 -40.67 -16.71 -38.57
CA ARG A 5 -41.93 -16.48 -37.87
C ARG A 5 -41.69 -15.80 -36.52
N PHE A 6 -42.27 -14.61 -36.43
CA PHE A 6 -42.56 -13.90 -35.18
C PHE A 6 -43.77 -14.53 -34.51
N VAL A 7 -43.70 -14.65 -33.19
CA VAL A 7 -44.90 -14.78 -32.36
C VAL A 7 -44.80 -13.75 -31.23
N THR A 8 -45.62 -12.74 -31.33
CA THR A 8 -45.95 -11.77 -30.29
C THR A 8 -47.01 -12.39 -29.38
N LEU A 9 -46.79 -12.38 -28.07
CA LEU A 9 -47.87 -12.47 -27.09
C LEU A 9 -47.56 -11.46 -25.97
N GLY A 10 -48.40 -10.43 -25.93
CA GLY A 10 -48.44 -9.48 -24.85
C GLY A 10 -49.36 -9.95 -23.71
N ALA A 11 -49.06 -9.56 -22.53
CA ALA A 11 -49.98 -9.40 -21.39
C ALA A 11 -49.29 -8.61 -20.25
N PRO A 12 -50.03 -7.99 -19.33
CA PRO A 12 -49.74 -6.62 -18.89
C PRO A 12 -48.92 -6.52 -17.61
N LEU A 13 -48.25 -5.36 -17.47
CA LEU A 13 -47.61 -4.89 -16.26
C LEU A 13 -48.59 -4.76 -15.10
N THR A 14 -48.23 -5.36 -13.98
CA THR A 14 -48.66 -4.90 -12.67
C THR A 14 -47.40 -4.55 -11.87
N LEU A 15 -47.21 -3.27 -11.63
CA LEU A 15 -46.21 -2.72 -10.72
C LEU A 15 -46.47 -3.23 -9.30
N CYS A 16 -45.49 -3.90 -8.70
CA CYS A 16 -45.33 -3.97 -7.27
C CYS A 16 -43.88 -3.60 -6.94
N SER A 17 -43.70 -2.36 -6.57
CA SER A 17 -42.48 -1.84 -5.97
C SER A 17 -42.29 -2.44 -4.59
N ALA A 18 -41.39 -3.42 -4.52
CA ALA A 18 -40.78 -3.83 -3.26
C ALA A 18 -39.27 -3.59 -3.43
N TRP A 19 -38.79 -2.53 -2.84
CA TRP A 19 -37.35 -2.28 -2.64
C TRP A 19 -36.83 -3.32 -1.66
N LEU A 20 -36.17 -4.33 -2.16
CA LEU A 20 -35.28 -5.15 -1.36
C LEU A 20 -33.96 -4.38 -1.22
N LEU A 21 -33.70 -3.93 -0.03
CA LEU A 21 -32.36 -3.64 0.48
C LEU A 21 -31.58 -4.95 0.43
N LEU A 22 -30.81 -5.16 -0.61
CA LEU A 22 -29.73 -6.15 -0.64
C LEU A 22 -28.53 -5.54 0.06
N SER A 23 -28.44 -5.78 1.37
CA SER A 23 -27.16 -5.78 2.07
C SER A 23 -26.27 -6.80 1.35
N VAL A 24 -25.07 -6.39 0.95
CA VAL A 24 -24.02 -7.28 0.45
C VAL A 24 -23.57 -8.10 1.67
N GLU A 25 -24.25 -9.20 1.92
CA GLU A 25 -23.77 -10.23 2.82
C GLU A 25 -22.58 -10.95 2.18
N SER A 26 -21.56 -11.13 2.99
CA SER A 26 -20.36 -11.92 2.75
C SER A 26 -20.62 -13.19 1.94
N ALA A 27 -19.67 -13.56 1.10
CA ALA A 27 -19.70 -14.72 0.19
C ALA A 27 -19.62 -16.09 0.90
N LEU A 28 -20.07 -16.21 2.14
CA LEU A 28 -20.40 -17.45 2.80
C LEU A 28 -21.82 -17.83 2.36
N GLY A 29 -21.96 -18.92 1.62
CA GLY A 29 -23.25 -19.38 1.12
C GLY A 29 -24.26 -19.50 2.26
N GLN A 30 -25.41 -18.83 2.16
CA GLN A 30 -26.52 -19.00 3.11
C GLN A 30 -26.86 -20.51 3.22
N TRP A 31 -26.70 -21.05 4.43
CA TRP A 31 -27.11 -22.45 4.69
C TRP A 31 -28.55 -22.51 5.12
N SER A 32 -29.34 -23.36 4.50
CA SER A 32 -30.74 -23.56 4.85
C SER A 32 -30.90 -24.82 5.70
N ILE A 33 -31.52 -24.67 6.88
CA ILE A 33 -31.82 -25.81 7.75
C ILE A 33 -32.79 -26.76 7.00
N PRO A 34 -32.39 -28.03 6.82
CA PRO A 34 -33.27 -29.03 6.19
C PRO A 34 -34.63 -29.10 6.84
N GLY A 35 -35.69 -29.24 6.03
CA GLY A 35 -37.08 -29.20 6.53
C GLY A 35 -37.38 -30.18 7.66
N GLU A 36 -36.74 -31.34 7.65
CA GLU A 36 -36.81 -32.35 8.69
C GLU A 36 -36.17 -31.98 10.02
N LEU A 37 -35.23 -30.99 10.02
CA LEU A 37 -34.52 -30.50 11.21
C LEU A 37 -35.09 -29.19 11.73
N GLN A 38 -36.05 -28.58 11.07
CA GLN A 38 -36.62 -27.29 11.50
C GLN A 38 -37.31 -27.35 12.86
N ALA A 39 -37.97 -28.51 13.18
CA ALA A 39 -38.60 -28.68 14.49
C ALA A 39 -37.56 -28.67 15.63
N GLN A 40 -36.43 -29.35 15.44
CA GLN A 40 -35.34 -29.39 16.40
C GLN A 40 -34.64 -28.03 16.51
N ALA A 41 -34.43 -27.36 15.39
CA ALA A 41 -33.83 -26.01 15.38
C ALA A 41 -34.73 -24.95 16.03
N SER A 42 -36.04 -25.17 16.14
CA SER A 42 -36.99 -24.22 16.75
C SER A 42 -36.73 -23.91 18.23
N VAL A 43 -35.94 -24.75 18.91
CA VAL A 43 -35.54 -24.53 20.31
C VAL A 43 -34.40 -23.50 20.46
N LEU A 44 -33.73 -23.16 19.36
CA LEU A 44 -32.58 -22.23 19.32
C LEU A 44 -33.05 -20.77 19.41
N THR A 45 -32.17 -19.92 19.94
CA THR A 45 -32.40 -18.48 19.97
C THR A 45 -32.27 -17.90 18.57
N ARG A 46 -32.74 -16.67 18.38
CA ARG A 46 -32.61 -15.96 17.12
C ARG A 46 -31.14 -15.82 16.69
N GLU A 47 -30.26 -15.45 17.61
CA GLU A 47 -28.83 -15.30 17.34
C GLU A 47 -28.17 -16.62 16.94
N GLN A 48 -28.53 -17.72 17.59
CA GLN A 48 -28.05 -19.06 17.23
C GLN A 48 -28.53 -19.49 15.84
N LEU A 49 -29.79 -19.14 15.49
CA LEU A 49 -30.32 -19.41 14.15
C LEU A 49 -29.64 -18.56 13.08
N GLU A 50 -29.37 -17.29 13.35
CA GLU A 50 -28.61 -16.41 12.46
C GLU A 50 -27.17 -16.95 12.23
N PHE A 51 -26.51 -17.43 13.29
CA PHE A 51 -25.17 -18.04 13.18
C PHE A 51 -25.17 -19.30 12.29
N ILE A 52 -26.22 -20.08 12.31
CA ILE A 52 -26.41 -21.25 11.44
C ILE A 52 -26.72 -20.80 10.00
N THR A 53 -27.72 -19.95 9.82
CA THR A 53 -28.23 -19.59 8.48
C THR A 53 -27.31 -18.68 7.69
N SER A 54 -26.45 -17.91 8.35
CA SER A 54 -25.39 -17.15 7.70
C SER A 54 -24.28 -18.05 7.13
N GLY A 55 -24.24 -19.31 7.51
CA GLY A 55 -23.17 -20.23 7.14
C GLY A 55 -21.89 -20.08 7.98
N ALA A 56 -21.83 -19.13 8.89
CA ALA A 56 -20.64 -18.89 9.73
C ALA A 56 -20.25 -20.11 10.57
N ILE A 57 -21.22 -20.90 11.01
CA ILE A 57 -20.98 -22.15 11.74
C ILE A 57 -20.18 -23.18 10.94
N LEU A 58 -20.28 -23.16 9.60
CA LEU A 58 -19.59 -24.12 8.73
C LEU A 58 -18.08 -23.89 8.65
N GLU A 59 -17.59 -22.77 9.15
CA GLU A 59 -16.16 -22.54 9.34
C GLU A 59 -15.59 -23.42 10.48
N PHE A 60 -16.43 -23.86 11.41
CA PHE A 60 -16.03 -24.60 12.61
C PHE A 60 -16.33 -26.08 12.53
N ILE A 61 -17.45 -26.45 11.90
CA ILE A 61 -17.86 -27.84 11.77
C ILE A 61 -18.39 -28.14 10.36
N PRO A 62 -18.14 -29.35 9.83
CA PRO A 62 -18.69 -29.78 8.55
C PRO A 62 -20.22 -29.84 8.58
N GLU A 63 -20.87 -29.55 7.45
CA GLU A 63 -22.32 -29.58 7.29
C GLU A 63 -22.96 -30.87 7.83
N ARG A 64 -22.41 -32.03 7.48
CA ARG A 64 -22.90 -33.34 7.97
C ARG A 64 -22.84 -33.46 9.49
N GLN A 65 -21.86 -32.86 10.13
CA GLN A 65 -21.76 -32.87 11.58
C GLN A 65 -22.82 -31.95 12.18
N LEU A 66 -23.03 -30.77 11.60
CA LEU A 66 -24.10 -29.86 12.02
C LEU A 66 -25.46 -30.51 11.94
N GLU A 67 -25.79 -31.20 10.83
CA GLU A 67 -27.03 -31.96 10.67
C GLU A 67 -27.17 -33.04 11.74
N HIS A 68 -26.07 -33.76 12.02
CA HIS A 68 -26.06 -34.80 13.05
C HIS A 68 -26.33 -34.23 14.45
N GLU A 69 -25.67 -33.13 14.80
CA GLU A 69 -25.86 -32.46 16.10
C GLU A 69 -27.28 -31.92 16.26
N LEU A 70 -27.83 -31.32 15.20
CA LEU A 70 -29.23 -30.88 15.18
C LEU A 70 -30.24 -32.04 15.34
N ALA A 71 -29.95 -33.19 14.76
CA ALA A 71 -30.84 -34.35 14.79
C ALA A 71 -30.81 -35.13 16.12
N THR A 72 -29.69 -35.15 16.83
CA THR A 72 -29.43 -36.10 17.93
C THR A 72 -29.42 -35.45 19.32
N ARG A 73 -29.18 -34.14 19.43
CA ARG A 73 -29.16 -33.45 20.73
C ARG A 73 -30.56 -33.13 21.23
N ASP A 74 -30.74 -33.22 22.52
CA ASP A 74 -31.89 -32.59 23.18
C ASP A 74 -31.75 -31.06 23.20
N ALA A 75 -32.83 -30.36 23.55
CA ALA A 75 -32.92 -28.91 23.46
C ALA A 75 -31.83 -28.16 24.29
N ASP A 76 -31.54 -28.65 25.49
CA ASP A 76 -30.58 -27.98 26.38
C ASP A 76 -29.13 -28.24 25.94
N SER A 77 -28.84 -29.49 25.55
CA SER A 77 -27.55 -29.88 25.01
C SER A 77 -27.26 -29.18 23.67
N LEU A 78 -28.27 -28.97 22.82
CA LEU A 78 -28.14 -28.28 21.56
C LEU A 78 -27.81 -26.78 21.77
N ARG A 79 -28.56 -26.12 22.68
CA ARG A 79 -28.27 -24.72 23.02
C ARG A 79 -26.87 -24.54 23.60
N SER A 80 -26.44 -25.46 24.49
CA SER A 80 -25.08 -25.41 25.06
C SER A 80 -24.02 -25.55 23.98
N PHE A 81 -24.18 -26.51 23.09
CA PHE A 81 -23.26 -26.72 21.96
C PHE A 81 -23.18 -25.49 21.05
N MET A 82 -24.30 -24.85 20.73
CA MET A 82 -24.31 -23.64 19.93
C MET A 82 -23.64 -22.47 20.66
N ASN A 83 -23.86 -22.30 21.95
CA ASN A 83 -23.21 -21.28 22.74
C ASN A 83 -21.68 -21.48 22.80
N ASP A 84 -21.23 -22.72 22.90
CA ASP A 84 -19.80 -23.06 22.91
C ASP A 84 -19.16 -22.70 21.56
N LEU A 85 -19.83 -23.00 20.43
CA LEU A 85 -19.33 -22.64 19.10
C LEU A 85 -19.36 -21.13 18.86
N MET A 86 -20.41 -20.43 19.27
CA MET A 86 -20.48 -18.96 19.18
C MET A 86 -19.39 -18.29 20.05
N SER A 87 -19.17 -18.81 21.26
CA SER A 87 -18.10 -18.34 22.12
C SER A 87 -16.71 -18.60 21.53
N LEU A 88 -16.54 -19.71 20.81
CA LEU A 88 -15.31 -19.98 20.08
C LEU A 88 -15.14 -19.02 18.91
N ALA A 89 -16.20 -18.80 18.13
CA ALA A 89 -16.21 -17.86 17.02
C ALA A 89 -15.85 -16.44 17.47
N ASP A 90 -16.41 -15.97 18.59
CA ASP A 90 -16.07 -14.66 19.15
C ASP A 90 -14.64 -14.57 19.63
N LYS A 91 -14.05 -15.66 20.18
CA LYS A 91 -12.67 -15.68 20.63
C LYS A 91 -11.65 -15.68 19.52
N ILE A 92 -11.97 -16.25 18.37
CA ILE A 92 -11.07 -16.30 17.22
C ILE A 92 -11.34 -15.19 16.21
N ARG A 93 -12.45 -14.42 16.42
CA ARG A 93 -12.73 -13.24 15.61
C ARG A 93 -11.60 -12.23 15.78
N TYR A 94 -11.00 -11.84 14.66
CA TYR A 94 -9.99 -10.81 14.67
C TYR A 94 -10.57 -9.48 15.18
N ASP A 95 -9.96 -8.94 16.23
CA ASP A 95 -10.23 -7.60 16.74
C ASP A 95 -8.99 -6.73 16.53
N PRO A 96 -9.01 -5.77 15.59
CA PRO A 96 -7.84 -4.93 15.30
C PRO A 96 -7.25 -4.25 16.54
N LYS A 97 -8.10 -3.88 17.52
CA LYS A 97 -7.66 -3.19 18.74
C LYS A 97 -6.94 -4.12 19.72
N GLN A 98 -7.39 -5.38 19.78
CA GLN A 98 -6.80 -6.37 20.68
C GLN A 98 -5.62 -7.09 20.02
N ASP A 99 -5.80 -7.54 18.79
CA ASP A 99 -4.84 -8.42 18.11
C ASP A 99 -3.60 -7.66 17.65
N MET A 100 -3.76 -6.44 17.17
CA MET A 100 -2.62 -5.57 16.86
C MET A 100 -1.91 -5.08 18.13
N ALA A 101 -2.63 -4.78 19.20
CA ALA A 101 -2.04 -4.40 20.48
C ALA A 101 -1.31 -5.57 21.16
N ALA A 102 -1.75 -6.82 20.93
CA ALA A 102 -1.16 -8.02 21.51
C ALA A 102 0.12 -8.52 20.79
N ALA A 103 0.50 -7.92 19.66
CA ALA A 103 1.68 -8.29 18.90
C ALA A 103 2.76 -7.20 18.89
N PRO A 104 3.32 -6.83 20.05
CA PRO A 104 4.35 -5.79 20.13
C PRO A 104 5.58 -6.23 19.35
N LEU A 105 6.16 -5.29 18.60
CA LEU A 105 7.42 -5.48 17.93
C LEU A 105 8.51 -5.71 18.99
N ASN A 106 9.16 -6.86 18.96
CA ASN A 106 10.29 -7.18 19.81
C ASN A 106 11.52 -7.53 18.96
N LEU A 107 12.28 -6.51 18.61
CA LEU A 107 13.48 -6.62 17.77
C LEU A 107 14.57 -7.52 18.38
N THR A 108 14.57 -7.70 19.70
CA THR A 108 15.55 -8.53 20.38
C THR A 108 15.11 -9.99 20.56
N SER A 109 13.88 -10.31 20.15
CA SER A 109 13.38 -11.68 20.29
C SER A 109 14.16 -12.66 19.39
N LYS A 110 14.31 -13.88 19.87
CA LYS A 110 14.95 -14.95 19.08
C LYS A 110 14.20 -15.25 17.79
N SER A 111 12.90 -15.01 17.73
CA SER A 111 12.10 -15.20 16.52
C SER A 111 12.42 -14.19 15.43
N PHE A 112 12.84 -12.97 15.77
CA PHE A 112 13.34 -11.98 14.82
C PHE A 112 14.68 -12.37 14.20
N ASN A 113 15.53 -13.01 15.00
CA ASN A 113 16.89 -13.40 14.61
C ASN A 113 17.00 -14.90 14.30
N ALA A 114 15.88 -15.63 14.35
CA ALA A 114 15.86 -17.05 14.02
C ALA A 114 16.23 -17.26 12.55
N GLY A 115 17.28 -18.00 12.32
CA GLY A 115 17.75 -18.31 10.96
C GLY A 115 18.86 -17.40 10.44
N ILE A 116 19.31 -16.40 11.19
CA ILE A 116 20.55 -15.68 10.86
C ILE A 116 21.75 -16.47 11.44
N PRO A 117 22.49 -17.23 10.61
CA PRO A 117 23.65 -17.97 11.07
C PRO A 117 24.80 -17.00 11.30
N THR A 118 25.22 -16.83 12.56
CA THR A 118 26.45 -16.10 12.87
C THR A 118 27.54 -17.11 13.21
N PRO A 119 28.55 -17.32 12.36
CA PRO A 119 29.67 -18.19 12.65
C PRO A 119 30.38 -17.81 13.94
N ALA A 120 30.78 -18.80 14.75
CA ALA A 120 31.40 -18.54 16.04
C ALA A 120 32.56 -17.52 15.99
N PRO A 121 33.46 -17.55 15.01
CA PRO A 121 34.52 -16.56 14.88
C PRO A 121 34.09 -15.12 14.61
N LEU A 122 32.83 -14.91 14.16
CA LEU A 122 32.31 -13.60 13.84
C LEU A 122 31.33 -13.06 14.89
N ARG A 123 31.05 -13.82 15.95
CA ARG A 123 30.08 -13.41 16.99
C ARG A 123 30.57 -12.19 17.78
N ASP A 124 31.86 -12.11 17.99
CA ASP A 124 32.51 -11.06 18.78
C ASP A 124 33.14 -9.99 17.86
N PHE A 125 32.83 -10.02 16.56
CA PHE A 125 33.31 -9.01 15.63
C PHE A 125 32.46 -7.77 15.76
N GLU A 126 33.03 -6.70 16.29
CA GLU A 126 32.40 -5.39 16.41
C GLU A 126 32.78 -4.51 15.23
N ARG A 127 31.84 -3.70 14.77
CA ARG A 127 32.02 -2.69 13.72
C ARG A 127 31.66 -1.32 14.29
N GLU A 128 32.50 -0.34 14.03
CA GLU A 128 32.15 1.05 14.31
C GLU A 128 30.86 1.44 13.55
N PRO A 129 29.93 2.17 14.18
CA PRO A 129 28.73 2.65 13.53
C PRO A 129 29.03 3.54 12.32
N GLY A 130 28.27 3.38 11.26
CA GLY A 130 28.32 4.19 10.05
C GLY A 130 28.02 3.39 8.79
N PRO A 131 27.53 4.03 7.71
CA PRO A 131 27.33 3.37 6.43
C PRO A 131 28.64 2.80 5.87
N PHE A 132 28.53 1.66 5.20
CA PHE A 132 29.69 1.01 4.58
C PHE A 132 29.39 0.49 3.17
N SER A 133 30.38 0.57 2.28
CA SER A 133 30.22 0.06 0.92
C SER A 133 30.33 -1.44 0.89
N VAL A 134 29.41 -2.09 0.17
CA VAL A 134 29.44 -3.52 -0.15
C VAL A 134 29.98 -3.78 -1.55
N HIS A 135 30.45 -2.74 -2.23
CA HIS A 135 31.06 -2.82 -3.54
C HIS A 135 32.57 -2.68 -3.44
N ARG A 136 33.30 -3.69 -3.95
CA ARG A 136 34.76 -3.63 -4.04
C ARG A 136 35.25 -2.95 -5.31
N TYR A 137 34.51 -3.14 -6.42
CA TYR A 137 34.85 -2.62 -7.73
C TYR A 137 33.63 -1.98 -8.38
N LEU A 138 33.84 -0.85 -9.06
CA LEU A 138 32.78 -0.18 -9.81
C LEU A 138 32.44 -0.91 -11.12
N PHE A 139 33.47 -1.52 -11.76
CA PHE A 139 33.30 -2.23 -13.02
C PHE A 139 34.33 -3.37 -13.17
N PRO A 140 33.93 -4.56 -13.64
CA PRO A 140 32.55 -4.98 -13.89
C PRO A 140 31.73 -4.96 -12.61
N LYS A 141 30.39 -4.92 -12.73
CA LYS A 141 29.46 -4.92 -11.61
C LYS A 141 29.79 -6.02 -10.61
N SER A 142 30.09 -5.66 -9.38
CA SER A 142 30.52 -6.60 -8.34
C SER A 142 29.98 -6.18 -6.98
N GLY A 143 30.08 -7.07 -6.00
CA GLY A 143 29.57 -6.84 -4.64
C GLY A 143 28.13 -7.31 -4.48
N VAL A 144 27.45 -6.78 -3.50
CA VAL A 144 26.03 -7.07 -3.18
C VAL A 144 25.17 -5.99 -3.83
N PRO A 145 24.10 -6.34 -4.56
CA PRO A 145 23.19 -5.33 -5.12
C PRO A 145 22.56 -4.48 -4.01
N THR A 146 22.62 -3.16 -4.19
CA THR A 146 21.97 -2.17 -3.33
C THR A 146 21.25 -1.15 -4.19
N PHE A 147 20.29 -0.43 -3.63
CA PHE A 147 19.60 0.64 -4.36
C PHE A 147 20.60 1.70 -4.82
N GLY A 148 20.70 1.86 -6.14
CA GLY A 148 21.62 2.82 -6.74
C GLY A 148 23.12 2.55 -6.49
N GLY A 149 23.51 1.41 -5.94
CA GLY A 149 24.87 1.17 -5.48
C GLY A 149 25.21 1.89 -4.18
N ALA A 150 24.21 2.38 -3.45
CA ALA A 150 24.39 3.08 -2.18
C ALA A 150 25.15 2.24 -1.14
N PRO A 151 25.87 2.88 -0.22
CA PRO A 151 26.36 2.21 0.99
C PRO A 151 25.22 1.59 1.78
N VAL A 152 25.52 0.55 2.56
CA VAL A 152 24.56 -0.12 3.44
C VAL A 152 24.64 0.46 4.82
N ALA A 153 23.48 0.70 5.44
CA ALA A 153 23.31 0.89 6.87
C ALA A 153 22.42 -0.24 7.42
N ILE A 154 22.61 -0.67 8.66
CA ILE A 154 21.89 -1.81 9.23
C ILE A 154 21.16 -1.40 10.51
N TRP A 155 21.74 -0.46 11.26
CA TRP A 155 21.24 0.00 12.54
C TRP A 155 20.94 1.51 12.52
N PRO A 156 20.05 1.99 13.40
CA PRO A 156 19.78 3.42 13.52
C PRO A 156 21.04 4.24 13.80
N GLU A 157 21.99 3.68 14.56
CA GLU A 157 23.26 4.30 14.86
C GLU A 157 24.11 4.56 13.59
N ASP A 158 23.98 3.69 12.58
CA ASP A 158 24.64 3.89 11.28
C ASP A 158 24.09 5.13 10.56
N LEU A 159 22.75 5.32 10.64
CA LEU A 159 22.08 6.48 10.04
C LEU A 159 22.54 7.78 10.69
N VAL A 160 22.60 7.78 12.02
CA VAL A 160 23.06 8.95 12.81
C VAL A 160 24.54 9.23 12.54
N ALA A 161 25.40 8.22 12.59
CA ALA A 161 26.84 8.38 12.35
C ALA A 161 27.13 8.83 10.91
N GLY A 162 26.35 8.35 9.92
CA GLY A 162 26.46 8.74 8.52
C GLY A 162 25.82 10.08 8.18
N LYS A 163 25.11 10.73 9.12
CA LYS A 163 24.27 11.90 8.86
C LYS A 163 23.42 11.68 7.61
N VAL A 164 22.72 10.54 7.59
CA VAL A 164 22.00 10.07 6.42
C VAL A 164 20.80 10.97 6.15
N ASP A 165 20.69 11.51 4.93
CA ASP A 165 19.54 12.28 4.49
C ASP A 165 18.38 11.37 4.09
N VAL A 166 18.69 10.26 3.41
CA VAL A 166 17.69 9.33 2.87
C VAL A 166 18.07 7.89 3.14
N ALA A 167 17.19 7.13 3.77
CA ALA A 167 17.28 5.69 3.96
C ALA A 167 16.27 4.98 3.02
N ILE A 168 16.77 4.33 1.96
CA ILE A 168 15.93 3.53 1.07
C ILE A 168 15.81 2.15 1.69
N VAL A 169 14.57 1.66 1.84
CA VAL A 169 14.28 0.41 2.53
C VAL A 169 13.28 -0.43 1.74
N GLY A 170 13.51 -1.73 1.63
CA GLY A 170 12.55 -2.66 1.05
C GLY A 170 11.47 -3.08 2.06
N VAL A 171 10.25 -3.29 1.56
CA VAL A 171 9.14 -3.87 2.34
C VAL A 171 8.54 -5.02 1.54
N PRO A 172 9.13 -6.23 1.59
CA PRO A 172 8.74 -7.36 0.75
C PRO A 172 7.44 -8.02 1.24
N SER A 173 6.30 -7.32 1.09
CA SER A 173 4.96 -7.80 1.49
C SER A 173 3.96 -7.74 0.33
N ASN A 174 3.08 -8.74 0.22
CA ASN A 174 1.97 -8.74 -0.73
C ASN A 174 0.74 -9.50 -0.20
N MET A 175 0.58 -9.51 1.12
CA MET A 175 -0.41 -10.37 1.78
C MET A 175 -1.83 -9.86 1.64
N SER A 176 -2.03 -8.55 1.46
CA SER A 176 -3.37 -7.97 1.49
C SER A 176 -4.14 -8.16 0.18
N SER A 177 -3.49 -8.11 -0.98
CA SER A 177 -4.15 -8.35 -2.28
C SER A 177 -4.10 -9.81 -2.73
N GLY A 178 -3.10 -10.56 -2.29
CA GLY A 178 -2.86 -11.97 -2.64
C GLY A 178 -2.69 -12.26 -4.13
N ARG A 179 -2.62 -11.25 -4.99
CA ARG A 179 -2.74 -11.41 -6.44
C ARG A 179 -1.43 -11.41 -7.21
N ARG A 180 -0.41 -10.74 -6.73
CA ARG A 180 0.80 -10.43 -7.50
C ARG A 180 2.05 -10.57 -6.65
N ASP A 181 3.20 -10.53 -7.30
CA ASP A 181 4.51 -10.73 -6.71
C ASP A 181 5.20 -9.42 -6.28
N ALA A 182 4.46 -8.46 -5.78
CA ALA A 182 5.01 -7.20 -5.25
C ALA A 182 6.07 -7.42 -4.16
N VAL A 183 6.07 -8.58 -3.53
CA VAL A 183 7.11 -9.04 -2.59
C VAL A 183 8.52 -9.01 -3.20
N ASN A 184 8.65 -9.19 -4.52
CA ASN A 184 9.93 -9.20 -5.23
C ASN A 184 10.35 -7.81 -5.77
N GLY A 185 9.49 -6.79 -5.61
CA GLY A 185 9.77 -5.43 -6.08
C GLY A 185 11.10 -4.87 -5.57
N PRO A 186 11.38 -4.91 -4.27
CA PRO A 186 12.62 -4.38 -3.71
C PRO A 186 13.88 -5.03 -4.30
N ASP A 187 13.90 -6.36 -4.41
CA ASP A 187 15.06 -7.10 -4.93
C ASP A 187 15.35 -6.78 -6.40
N GLU A 188 14.31 -6.72 -7.22
CA GLU A 188 14.47 -6.42 -8.64
C GLU A 188 14.87 -4.95 -8.87
N MET A 189 14.37 -4.01 -8.07
CA MET A 189 14.77 -2.61 -8.14
C MET A 189 16.23 -2.42 -7.73
N ARG A 190 16.71 -3.13 -6.69
CA ARG A 190 18.14 -3.18 -6.34
C ARG A 190 18.98 -3.79 -7.47
N GLY A 191 18.48 -4.88 -8.05
CA GLY A 191 19.19 -5.62 -9.11
C GLY A 191 19.46 -4.82 -10.38
N LEU A 192 18.57 -3.90 -10.76
CA LEU A 192 18.74 -3.06 -11.96
C LEU A 192 19.66 -1.85 -11.76
N ASN A 193 19.82 -1.39 -10.54
CA ASN A 193 20.74 -0.29 -10.17
C ASN A 193 20.62 0.97 -11.08
N THR A 194 19.41 1.42 -11.35
CA THR A 194 19.15 2.57 -12.24
C THR A 194 18.68 3.84 -11.51
N ILE A 195 18.86 3.91 -10.18
CA ILE A 195 18.41 5.03 -9.36
C ILE A 195 19.43 6.16 -9.30
N ALA A 196 20.72 5.84 -9.22
CA ALA A 196 21.80 6.84 -9.04
C ALA A 196 22.22 7.51 -10.36
N VAL A 197 21.25 7.93 -11.17
CA VAL A 197 21.53 8.58 -12.45
C VAL A 197 21.30 10.09 -12.37
N PRO A 198 22.11 10.90 -13.05
CA PRO A 198 21.87 12.33 -13.17
C PRO A 198 20.52 12.58 -13.87
N ASP A 199 19.79 13.58 -13.39
CA ASP A 199 18.62 14.06 -14.13
C ASP A 199 19.08 14.95 -15.29
N VAL A 200 18.63 14.62 -16.51
CA VAL A 200 19.03 15.35 -17.71
C VAL A 200 18.54 16.80 -17.73
N GLN A 201 17.45 17.10 -17.05
CA GLN A 201 16.89 18.45 -17.03
C GLN A 201 17.68 19.36 -16.07
N THR A 202 17.98 18.88 -14.88
CA THR A 202 18.65 19.68 -13.84
C THR A 202 20.17 19.49 -13.81
N LEU A 203 20.67 18.38 -14.37
CA LEU A 203 22.03 17.87 -14.26
C LEU A 203 22.48 17.60 -12.81
N VAL A 204 21.56 17.60 -11.87
CA VAL A 204 21.81 17.26 -10.47
C VAL A 204 22.05 15.75 -10.35
N LYS A 205 22.99 15.40 -9.49
CA LYS A 205 23.36 14.03 -9.17
C LYS A 205 22.98 13.74 -7.71
N PRO A 206 21.83 13.13 -7.45
CA PRO A 206 21.31 13.05 -6.08
C PRO A 206 22.24 12.32 -5.11
N PHE A 207 23.02 11.32 -5.56
CA PHE A 207 23.96 10.59 -4.71
C PHE A 207 25.31 11.31 -4.48
N GLU A 208 25.54 12.45 -5.14
CA GLU A 208 26.67 13.34 -4.82
C GLU A 208 26.23 14.46 -3.87
N THR A 209 24.95 14.82 -3.86
CA THR A 209 24.37 15.89 -3.04
C THR A 209 23.81 15.38 -1.72
N LEU A 210 23.24 14.17 -1.71
CA LEU A 210 22.56 13.56 -0.56
C LEU A 210 23.35 12.38 0.00
N SER A 211 23.36 12.22 1.33
CA SER A 211 23.80 11.01 2.00
C SER A 211 22.69 9.95 1.91
N VAL A 212 22.73 9.11 0.88
CA VAL A 212 21.73 8.06 0.62
C VAL A 212 22.30 6.70 0.99
N VAL A 213 21.50 5.88 1.67
CA VAL A 213 21.88 4.50 2.04
C VAL A 213 20.80 3.51 1.64
N ASP A 214 21.19 2.25 1.40
CA ASP A 214 20.29 1.09 1.43
C ASP A 214 20.21 0.59 2.88
N TYR A 215 19.03 0.67 3.48
CA TYR A 215 18.80 0.28 4.87
C TYR A 215 18.30 -1.17 5.01
N GLY A 216 18.42 -1.96 3.95
CA GLY A 216 17.96 -3.35 3.90
C GLY A 216 16.44 -3.45 3.72
N ASP A 217 15.85 -4.49 4.30
CA ASP A 217 14.40 -4.70 4.27
C ASP A 217 13.83 -4.65 5.69
N PHE A 218 12.67 -4.06 5.82
CA PHE A 218 11.91 -4.14 7.07
C PHE A 218 11.35 -5.54 7.28
N ALA A 219 11.24 -5.92 8.55
CA ALA A 219 10.71 -7.21 8.92
C ALA A 219 9.21 -7.32 8.59
N VAL A 220 8.87 -8.30 7.74
CA VAL A 220 7.49 -8.66 7.42
C VAL A 220 7.13 -10.00 8.04
N ASP A 221 5.94 -10.11 8.59
CA ASP A 221 5.39 -11.38 9.08
C ASP A 221 4.58 -12.02 7.96
N ARG A 222 5.07 -13.13 7.44
CA ARG A 222 4.42 -13.85 6.32
C ARG A 222 3.09 -14.52 6.71
N MET A 223 2.72 -14.49 7.98
CA MET A 223 1.51 -15.13 8.51
C MET A 223 0.46 -14.11 8.96
N SER A 224 0.82 -12.81 9.03
CA SER A 224 -0.10 -11.78 9.51
C SER A 224 0.23 -10.42 8.88
N THR A 225 -0.75 -9.86 8.20
CA THR A 225 -0.66 -8.48 7.68
C THR A 225 -0.60 -7.48 8.82
N GLU A 226 -1.36 -7.70 9.90
CA GLU A 226 -1.44 -6.81 11.06
C GLU A 226 -0.10 -6.71 11.80
N ARG A 227 0.60 -7.85 11.96
CA ARG A 227 1.94 -7.86 12.52
C ARG A 227 2.92 -7.15 11.60
N THR A 228 2.84 -7.36 10.30
CA THR A 228 3.64 -6.62 9.31
C THR A 228 3.39 -5.12 9.44
N VAL A 229 2.13 -4.68 9.52
CA VAL A 229 1.75 -3.27 9.73
C VAL A 229 2.39 -2.74 11.03
N SER A 230 2.30 -3.48 12.14
CA SER A 230 2.90 -3.08 13.41
C SER A 230 4.42 -2.94 13.32
N HIS A 231 5.09 -3.90 12.67
CA HIS A 231 6.55 -3.90 12.47
C HIS A 231 6.98 -2.72 11.61
N VAL A 232 6.37 -2.56 10.43
CA VAL A 232 6.72 -1.49 9.48
C VAL A 232 6.49 -0.12 10.12
N THR A 233 5.36 0.09 10.82
CA THR A 233 5.09 1.35 11.52
C THR A 233 6.19 1.68 12.54
N ALA A 234 6.65 0.69 13.31
CA ALA A 234 7.68 0.91 14.31
C ALA A 234 9.04 1.19 13.68
N MET A 235 9.42 0.47 12.63
CA MET A 235 10.70 0.63 11.96
C MET A 235 10.77 1.91 11.11
N VAL A 236 9.65 2.36 10.53
CA VAL A 236 9.56 3.69 9.88
C VAL A 236 9.74 4.80 10.91
N ALA A 237 9.08 4.69 12.08
CA ALA A 237 9.24 5.66 13.15
C ALA A 237 10.68 5.70 13.69
N GLU A 238 11.34 4.55 13.82
CA GLU A 238 12.74 4.45 14.20
C GLU A 238 13.64 5.16 13.17
N THR A 239 13.45 4.88 11.87
CA THR A 239 14.21 5.52 10.79
C THR A 239 14.01 7.03 10.78
N ALA A 240 12.75 7.50 10.76
CA ALA A 240 12.44 8.93 10.79
C ALA A 240 12.97 9.61 12.06
N GLY A 241 12.98 8.92 13.21
CA GLY A 241 13.52 9.40 14.47
C GLY A 241 15.01 9.70 14.45
N THR A 242 15.77 9.14 13.50
CA THR A 242 17.20 9.49 13.30
C THR A 242 17.41 10.79 12.52
N GLY A 243 16.36 11.35 11.93
CA GLY A 243 16.39 12.49 11.01
C GLY A 243 16.52 12.10 9.54
N ALA A 244 16.68 10.81 9.21
CA ALA A 244 16.70 10.34 7.84
C ALA A 244 15.27 10.24 7.28
N ILE A 245 15.10 10.58 6.00
CA ILE A 245 13.83 10.40 5.27
C ILE A 245 13.66 8.91 4.93
N PRO A 246 12.67 8.20 5.46
CA PRO A 246 12.38 6.83 5.06
C PRO A 246 11.79 6.83 3.63
N MET A 247 12.44 6.14 2.71
CA MET A 247 11.93 5.87 1.36
C MET A 247 11.66 4.38 1.20
N LEU A 248 10.38 4.00 1.28
CA LEU A 248 9.95 2.62 1.23
C LEU A 248 9.80 2.15 -0.24
N VAL A 249 10.30 0.97 -0.51
CA VAL A 249 10.20 0.33 -1.82
C VAL A 249 9.50 -1.01 -1.67
N GLY A 250 8.39 -1.16 -2.38
CA GLY A 250 7.70 -2.43 -2.51
C GLY A 250 6.63 -2.69 -1.48
N GLY A 251 6.19 -3.94 -1.53
CA GLY A 251 4.94 -4.34 -0.96
C GLY A 251 3.76 -3.93 -1.83
N ASP A 252 2.59 -4.41 -1.45
CA ASP A 252 1.33 -3.90 -1.96
C ASP A 252 0.94 -2.58 -1.27
N THR A 253 -0.12 -1.93 -1.72
CA THR A 253 -0.51 -0.59 -1.24
C THR A 253 -1.03 -0.58 0.21
N SER A 254 -1.17 -1.75 0.88
CA SER A 254 -1.46 -1.78 2.31
C SER A 254 -0.33 -1.15 3.14
N MET A 255 0.88 -1.06 2.57
CA MET A 255 2.04 -0.45 3.21
C MET A 255 1.93 1.07 3.34
N LEU A 256 1.04 1.73 2.60
CA LEU A 256 0.72 3.16 2.79
C LEU A 256 0.33 3.46 4.24
N TYR A 257 -0.54 2.63 4.84
CA TYR A 257 -1.00 2.86 6.19
C TYR A 257 0.13 2.82 7.23
N PRO A 258 0.96 1.77 7.34
CA PRO A 258 2.05 1.75 8.30
C PRO A 258 3.17 2.74 8.01
N ALA A 259 3.45 3.05 6.75
CA ALA A 259 4.47 4.01 6.37
C ALA A 259 4.14 5.42 6.88
N VAL A 260 2.94 5.91 6.55
CA VAL A 260 2.46 7.24 6.98
C VAL A 260 2.26 7.27 8.49
N SER A 261 1.73 6.19 9.10
CA SER A 261 1.57 6.08 10.55
C SER A 261 2.90 6.13 11.29
N GLY A 262 3.94 5.50 10.75
CA GLY A 262 5.29 5.54 11.32
C GLY A 262 5.88 6.94 11.32
N VAL A 263 5.77 7.65 10.19
CA VAL A 263 6.20 9.06 10.08
C VAL A 263 5.42 9.94 11.05
N ALA A 264 4.10 9.73 11.16
CA ALA A 264 3.24 10.50 12.06
C ALA A 264 3.59 10.32 13.55
N ARG A 265 4.19 9.20 13.95
CA ARG A 265 4.70 9.01 15.32
C ARG A 265 5.83 9.97 15.68
N VAL A 266 6.59 10.41 14.69
CA VAL A 266 7.75 11.32 14.88
C VAL A 266 7.36 12.78 14.64
N HIS A 267 6.66 13.04 13.53
CA HIS A 267 6.31 14.40 13.13
C HIS A 267 4.99 14.91 13.73
N GLY A 268 4.14 14.00 14.23
CA GLY A 268 2.80 14.31 14.74
C GLY A 268 1.71 14.07 13.70
N LYS A 269 0.54 13.63 14.18
CA LYS A 269 -0.65 13.46 13.33
C LYS A 269 -1.12 14.81 12.79
N GLY A 270 -1.52 14.85 11.52
CA GLY A 270 -2.02 16.06 10.86
C GLY A 270 -0.97 17.16 10.63
N SER A 271 0.32 16.90 10.89
CA SER A 271 1.38 17.92 10.77
C SER A 271 1.98 18.04 9.35
N PHE A 272 1.66 17.10 8.48
CA PHE A 272 2.14 17.05 7.09
C PHE A 272 1.02 16.63 6.13
N GLY A 273 1.18 16.98 4.87
CA GLY A 273 0.25 16.58 3.83
C GLY A 273 0.58 15.21 3.24
N LEU A 274 -0.39 14.61 2.56
CA LEU A 274 -0.23 13.39 1.79
C LEU A 274 -0.51 13.66 0.32
N LEU A 275 0.48 13.40 -0.55
CA LEU A 275 0.28 13.31 -1.98
C LEU A 275 0.30 11.84 -2.38
N HIS A 276 -0.85 11.32 -2.81
CA HIS A 276 -1.02 9.91 -3.16
C HIS A 276 -1.40 9.74 -4.63
N PHE A 277 -0.49 9.14 -5.40
CA PHE A 277 -0.71 8.74 -6.78
C PHE A 277 -1.20 7.30 -6.82
N SER A 278 -2.43 7.07 -7.24
CA SER A 278 -3.01 5.72 -7.37
C SER A 278 -4.16 5.71 -8.37
N ALA A 279 -4.37 4.58 -9.03
CA ALA A 279 -5.59 4.33 -9.77
C ALA A 279 -6.80 4.11 -8.86
N HIS A 280 -6.55 3.67 -7.64
CA HIS A 280 -7.53 3.16 -6.68
C HIS A 280 -7.78 4.17 -5.56
N PRO A 281 -9.01 4.26 -5.04
CA PRO A 281 -9.34 5.21 -3.97
C PRO A 281 -8.81 4.77 -2.60
N ASP A 282 -8.64 3.47 -2.38
CA ASP A 282 -8.14 2.83 -1.15
C ASP A 282 -8.88 3.26 0.14
N VAL A 283 -10.22 3.47 -0.01
CA VAL A 283 -11.12 3.93 1.06
C VAL A 283 -12.28 2.96 1.30
N GLU A 284 -12.07 1.68 1.12
CA GLU A 284 -13.07 0.66 1.44
C GLU A 284 -13.33 0.64 2.94
N ARG A 285 -14.61 0.72 3.33
CA ARG A 285 -15.05 0.90 4.73
C ARG A 285 -15.56 -0.38 5.37
N ASP A 286 -16.10 -1.26 4.55
CA ASP A 286 -16.76 -2.49 4.96
C ASP A 286 -15.92 -3.74 4.66
N GLY A 287 -14.60 -3.55 4.53
CA GLY A 287 -13.67 -4.65 4.25
C GLY A 287 -13.57 -5.63 5.40
N ASP A 288 -13.09 -6.85 5.07
CA ASP A 288 -12.81 -7.90 6.03
C ASP A 288 -11.85 -7.42 7.13
N HIS A 289 -11.78 -8.19 8.22
CA HIS A 289 -11.05 -7.87 9.46
C HIS A 289 -9.53 -7.71 9.32
N THR A 290 -9.00 -7.58 8.13
CA THR A 290 -7.57 -7.39 7.88
C THR A 290 -7.26 -6.03 7.29
N VAL A 291 -6.11 -5.46 7.64
CA VAL A 291 -5.60 -4.27 6.95
C VAL A 291 -5.30 -4.65 5.51
N SER A 292 -6.02 -4.02 4.57
CA SER A 292 -5.89 -4.32 3.15
C SER A 292 -5.40 -3.12 2.35
N ASP A 293 -4.93 -3.40 1.13
CA ASP A 293 -4.56 -2.40 0.14
C ASP A 293 -5.74 -1.50 -0.28
N ARG A 294 -6.98 -1.93 -0.03
CA ARG A 294 -8.20 -1.18 -0.36
C ARG A 294 -8.64 -0.21 0.75
N GLN A 295 -8.08 -0.34 1.94
CA GLN A 295 -8.47 0.42 3.14
C GLN A 295 -7.40 1.41 3.60
N ALA A 296 -6.23 1.39 3.01
CA ALA A 296 -5.08 2.09 3.55
C ALA A 296 -5.33 3.59 3.77
N LEU A 297 -5.90 4.27 2.79
CA LEU A 297 -6.24 5.71 2.91
C LEU A 297 -7.43 5.95 3.85
N PHE A 298 -8.42 5.05 3.87
CA PHE A 298 -9.53 5.15 4.82
C PHE A 298 -9.02 5.17 6.26
N LEU A 299 -8.15 4.22 6.64
CA LEU A 299 -7.59 4.13 7.99
C LEU A 299 -6.80 5.39 8.37
N LEU A 300 -6.00 5.93 7.46
CA LEU A 300 -5.23 7.16 7.70
C LEU A 300 -6.13 8.36 8.00
N LEU A 301 -7.24 8.50 7.27
CA LEU A 301 -8.20 9.60 7.43
C LEU A 301 -9.12 9.40 8.64
N ASP A 302 -9.54 8.16 8.90
CA ASP A 302 -10.46 7.85 10.01
C ASP A 302 -9.78 7.97 11.38
N GLU A 303 -8.49 7.59 11.45
CA GLU A 303 -7.68 7.74 12.65
C GLU A 303 -7.07 9.16 12.82
N GLY A 304 -7.35 10.07 11.89
CA GLY A 304 -6.79 11.42 11.90
C GLY A 304 -5.25 11.45 11.83
N ILE A 305 -4.65 10.48 11.16
CA ILE A 305 -3.20 10.44 10.94
C ILE A 305 -2.81 11.51 9.94
N VAL A 306 -3.62 11.67 8.89
CA VAL A 306 -3.57 12.78 7.95
C VAL A 306 -4.92 13.49 7.88
N GLU A 307 -4.90 14.79 7.60
CA GLU A 307 -6.10 15.56 7.38
C GLU A 307 -6.54 15.46 5.92
N GLY A 308 -7.85 15.26 5.69
CA GLY A 308 -8.37 15.18 4.32
C GLY A 308 -8.10 16.45 3.51
N SER A 309 -8.19 17.64 4.14
CA SER A 309 -7.88 18.93 3.51
C SER A 309 -6.43 19.06 3.06
N GLU A 310 -5.53 18.26 3.64
CA GLU A 310 -4.10 18.24 3.32
C GLU A 310 -3.71 16.98 2.53
N THR A 311 -4.73 16.22 2.06
CA THR A 311 -4.55 15.04 1.22
C THR A 311 -4.93 15.35 -0.21
N VAL A 312 -4.01 15.06 -1.15
CA VAL A 312 -4.22 15.16 -2.60
C VAL A 312 -4.06 13.78 -3.22
N GLN A 313 -5.12 13.28 -3.87
CA GLN A 313 -5.13 11.98 -4.51
C GLN A 313 -5.25 12.11 -6.02
N VAL A 314 -4.35 11.48 -6.79
CA VAL A 314 -4.20 11.71 -8.22
C VAL A 314 -4.27 10.40 -9.02
N GLY A 315 -5.11 10.38 -10.07
CA GLY A 315 -5.14 9.29 -11.04
C GLY A 315 -6.31 8.33 -10.90
N LEU A 316 -7.30 8.66 -10.08
CA LEU A 316 -8.45 7.80 -9.78
C LEU A 316 -9.20 7.34 -11.03
N ARG A 317 -9.44 6.04 -11.12
CA ARG A 317 -10.17 5.38 -12.22
C ARG A 317 -10.52 3.93 -11.89
N GLY A 318 -11.18 3.28 -12.84
CA GLY A 318 -11.52 1.86 -12.70
C GLY A 318 -12.84 1.60 -11.95
N PRO A 319 -13.19 0.32 -11.74
CA PRO A 319 -14.50 -0.07 -11.24
C PRO A 319 -14.72 0.21 -9.74
N ALA A 320 -13.65 0.43 -8.99
CA ALA A 320 -13.74 0.73 -7.55
C ALA A 320 -14.06 2.21 -7.26
N VAL A 321 -14.16 3.06 -8.29
CA VAL A 321 -14.48 4.48 -8.15
C VAL A 321 -15.94 4.70 -8.55
N ASP A 322 -16.81 4.76 -7.58
CA ASP A 322 -18.24 5.04 -7.73
C ASP A 322 -18.64 6.37 -7.09
N ALA A 323 -19.93 6.71 -7.19
CA ALA A 323 -20.46 7.97 -6.68
C ALA A 323 -20.32 8.08 -5.14
N ASP A 324 -20.53 7.00 -4.43
CA ASP A 324 -20.48 6.97 -2.96
C ASP A 324 -19.04 7.15 -2.47
N THR A 325 -18.08 6.54 -3.14
CA THR A 325 -16.64 6.71 -2.89
C THR A 325 -16.22 8.17 -3.10
N LEU A 326 -16.58 8.76 -4.24
CA LEU A 326 -16.23 10.16 -4.52
C LEU A 326 -16.94 11.15 -3.58
N GLN A 327 -18.18 10.87 -3.20
CA GLN A 327 -18.89 11.69 -2.21
C GLN A 327 -18.21 11.60 -0.84
N TRP A 328 -17.81 10.41 -0.40
CA TRP A 328 -17.10 10.22 0.86
C TRP A 328 -15.77 10.99 0.90
N LEU A 329 -14.97 10.92 -0.19
CA LEU A 329 -13.74 11.70 -0.31
C LEU A 329 -14.00 13.21 -0.18
N ARG A 330 -15.07 13.71 -0.79
CA ARG A 330 -15.49 15.12 -0.68
C ARG A 330 -15.90 15.48 0.74
N ASP A 331 -16.66 14.62 1.42
CA ASP A 331 -17.10 14.84 2.80
C ASP A 331 -15.93 14.87 3.79
N LYS A 332 -14.86 14.13 3.47
CA LYS A 332 -13.57 14.16 4.18
C LYS A 332 -12.66 15.31 3.73
N ASN A 333 -13.11 16.17 2.80
CA ASN A 333 -12.34 17.26 2.18
C ASN A 333 -11.07 16.83 1.43
N VAL A 334 -11.00 15.58 0.96
CA VAL A 334 -9.87 15.12 0.15
C VAL A 334 -9.92 15.76 -1.24
N ARG A 335 -8.81 16.30 -1.69
CA ARG A 335 -8.64 16.82 -3.06
C ARG A 335 -8.29 15.63 -3.96
N TYR A 336 -9.17 15.28 -4.87
CA TYR A 336 -8.93 14.14 -5.75
C TYR A 336 -9.06 14.51 -7.22
N HIS A 337 -8.22 13.89 -8.04
CA HIS A 337 -8.15 14.08 -9.49
C HIS A 337 -8.36 12.75 -10.19
N THR A 338 -9.46 12.67 -10.94
CA THR A 338 -9.80 11.45 -11.71
C THR A 338 -9.25 11.53 -13.13
N MET A 339 -9.03 10.38 -13.78
CA MET A 339 -8.67 10.35 -15.20
C MET A 339 -9.76 10.93 -16.11
N ALA A 340 -11.00 11.04 -15.63
CA ALA A 340 -12.05 11.77 -16.36
C ALA A 340 -11.76 13.28 -16.41
N GLU A 341 -11.30 13.85 -15.28
CA GLU A 341 -10.87 15.26 -15.23
C GLU A 341 -9.66 15.51 -16.15
N PHE A 342 -8.66 14.62 -16.13
CA PHE A 342 -7.49 14.71 -17.03
C PHE A 342 -7.88 14.71 -18.51
N ARG A 343 -8.86 13.89 -18.91
CA ARG A 343 -9.36 13.87 -20.31
C ARG A 343 -10.13 15.12 -20.69
N GLU A 344 -10.90 15.67 -19.77
CA GLU A 344 -11.74 16.84 -20.02
C GLU A 344 -10.93 18.13 -20.03
N ARG A 345 -9.97 18.29 -19.10
CA ARG A 345 -9.25 19.54 -18.87
C ARG A 345 -7.83 19.58 -19.44
N GLY A 346 -7.29 18.41 -19.81
CA GLY A 346 -5.91 18.24 -20.26
C GLY A 346 -4.93 18.01 -19.08
N SER A 347 -3.94 17.16 -19.32
CA SER A 347 -2.97 16.74 -18.29
C SER A 347 -2.20 17.90 -17.66
N GLU A 348 -1.72 18.84 -18.47
CA GLU A 348 -0.96 19.99 -17.99
C GLU A 348 -1.76 20.82 -16.99
N SER A 349 -3.00 21.18 -17.34
CA SER A 349 -3.88 22.00 -16.50
C SER A 349 -4.21 21.31 -15.17
N VAL A 350 -4.44 19.99 -15.17
CA VAL A 350 -4.74 19.25 -13.94
C VAL A 350 -3.48 19.09 -13.07
N MET A 351 -2.33 18.80 -13.69
CA MET A 351 -1.06 18.70 -12.94
C MET A 351 -0.62 20.04 -12.37
N ASP A 352 -0.87 21.16 -13.06
CA ASP A 352 -0.64 22.51 -12.48
C ASP A 352 -1.52 22.73 -11.25
N ARG A 353 -2.76 22.30 -11.31
CA ARG A 353 -3.67 22.36 -10.16
C ARG A 353 -3.18 21.49 -9.00
N VAL A 354 -2.74 20.26 -9.26
CA VAL A 354 -2.14 19.38 -8.24
C VAL A 354 -0.94 20.06 -7.57
N ARG A 355 -0.05 20.68 -8.37
CA ARG A 355 1.10 21.45 -7.83
C ARG A 355 0.64 22.59 -6.94
N GLN A 356 -0.29 23.41 -7.38
CA GLN A 356 -0.84 24.54 -6.60
C GLN A 356 -1.51 24.08 -5.30
N GLU A 357 -2.22 22.95 -5.32
CA GLU A 357 -2.86 22.37 -4.15
C GLU A 357 -1.84 21.89 -3.12
N VAL A 358 -0.76 21.25 -3.56
CA VAL A 358 0.37 20.86 -2.70
C VAL A 358 1.12 22.10 -2.18
N GLU A 359 1.41 23.07 -3.04
CA GLU A 359 2.14 24.29 -2.66
C GLU A 359 1.36 25.13 -1.64
N SER A 360 0.03 25.18 -1.74
CA SER A 360 -0.83 25.87 -0.77
C SER A 360 -1.05 25.12 0.54
N GLY A 361 -0.69 23.83 0.57
CA GLY A 361 -0.79 22.97 1.76
C GLY A 361 0.36 23.14 2.74
N PRO A 362 0.54 22.20 3.69
CA PRO A 362 1.57 22.29 4.72
C PRO A 362 3.00 22.31 4.16
N GLY A 363 3.96 22.71 5.01
CA GLY A 363 5.36 22.79 4.62
C GLY A 363 6.02 21.45 4.33
N ALA A 364 5.49 20.36 4.89
CA ALA A 364 6.01 19.02 4.77
C ALA A 364 4.99 18.08 4.13
N TYR A 365 5.46 17.09 3.36
CA TYR A 365 4.64 16.09 2.69
C TYR A 365 5.21 14.68 2.78
N PHE A 366 4.30 13.71 2.90
CA PHE A 366 4.56 12.33 2.54
C PHE A 366 4.11 12.11 1.09
N VAL A 367 4.95 11.49 0.26
CA VAL A 367 4.64 11.20 -1.14
C VAL A 367 4.50 9.70 -1.33
N SER A 368 3.34 9.24 -1.79
CA SER A 368 3.03 7.83 -2.02
C SER A 368 2.71 7.58 -3.49
N ILE A 369 3.33 6.55 -4.04
CA ILE A 369 3.15 6.15 -5.44
C ILE A 369 2.74 4.66 -5.50
N ASP A 370 1.47 4.40 -5.72
CA ASP A 370 1.01 3.13 -6.27
C ASP A 370 1.25 3.17 -7.77
N VAL A 371 2.12 2.30 -8.27
CA VAL A 371 2.52 2.30 -9.69
C VAL A 371 1.37 2.05 -10.65
N SER A 372 0.22 1.58 -10.15
CA SER A 372 -1.02 1.47 -10.93
C SER A 372 -1.48 2.81 -11.51
N VAL A 373 -1.03 3.96 -10.98
CA VAL A 373 -1.33 5.30 -11.52
C VAL A 373 -0.86 5.46 -12.95
N VAL A 374 0.26 4.84 -13.30
CA VAL A 374 0.85 4.90 -14.65
C VAL A 374 0.07 4.01 -15.62
N LYS A 375 0.03 4.41 -16.89
CA LYS A 375 -0.59 3.61 -17.97
C LYS A 375 -0.03 2.19 -17.99
N PRO A 376 -0.88 1.15 -18.15
CA PRO A 376 -0.43 -0.24 -18.22
C PRO A 376 0.59 -0.52 -19.33
N ALA A 377 0.56 0.26 -20.42
CA ALA A 377 1.54 0.13 -21.50
C ALA A 377 2.96 0.56 -21.09
N GLU A 378 3.08 1.42 -20.09
CA GLU A 378 4.36 1.90 -19.54
C GLU A 378 4.69 1.24 -18.18
N MET A 379 3.70 0.67 -17.50
CA MET A 379 3.83 -0.01 -16.22
C MET A 379 3.10 -1.36 -16.24
N VAL A 380 3.63 -2.30 -17.00
CA VAL A 380 3.08 -3.67 -17.13
C VAL A 380 3.13 -4.40 -15.78
N ALA A 381 4.14 -4.12 -14.96
CA ALA A 381 4.33 -4.74 -13.66
C ALA A 381 3.56 -4.06 -12.52
N ALA A 382 2.44 -3.40 -12.79
CA ALA A 382 1.55 -2.97 -11.72
C ALA A 382 0.71 -4.15 -11.21
N GLY A 383 0.75 -4.43 -9.93
CA GLY A 383 0.03 -5.54 -9.31
C GLY A 383 -1.49 -5.40 -9.41
N ARG A 384 -2.01 -4.19 -9.23
CA ARG A 384 -3.43 -3.83 -9.38
C ARG A 384 -3.69 -3.02 -10.65
N ALA A 385 -3.10 -3.44 -11.78
CA ALA A 385 -3.25 -2.72 -13.04
C ALA A 385 -4.72 -2.51 -13.44
N THR A 386 -5.06 -1.33 -13.89
CA THR A 386 -6.36 -0.99 -14.51
C THR A 386 -6.14 -0.17 -15.79
N TYR A 387 -7.15 -0.12 -16.65
CA TYR A 387 -7.06 0.57 -17.93
C TYR A 387 -6.82 2.07 -17.76
N ASP A 388 -6.26 2.72 -18.82
CA ASP A 388 -5.91 4.14 -18.84
C ASP A 388 -4.79 4.50 -17.82
N GLY A 389 -4.56 5.76 -17.55
CA GLY A 389 -3.59 6.25 -16.57
C GLY A 389 -2.73 7.39 -17.09
N LEU A 390 -1.90 7.91 -16.21
CA LEU A 390 -0.93 8.95 -16.51
C LEU A 390 0.28 8.39 -17.26
N ARG A 391 0.94 9.22 -18.05
CA ARG A 391 2.25 8.86 -18.60
C ARG A 391 3.30 8.88 -17.47
N LEU A 392 4.30 8.03 -17.59
CA LEU A 392 5.42 8.00 -16.64
C LEU A 392 6.07 9.39 -16.49
N GLU A 393 6.25 10.09 -17.61
CA GLU A 393 6.82 11.43 -17.65
C GLU A 393 6.03 12.44 -16.81
N GLU A 394 4.68 12.41 -16.89
CA GLU A 394 3.81 13.30 -16.11
C GLU A 394 3.97 13.07 -14.62
N VAL A 395 4.05 11.81 -14.21
CA VAL A 395 4.21 11.42 -12.79
C VAL A 395 5.61 11.77 -12.29
N THR A 396 6.67 11.48 -13.06
CA THR A 396 8.05 11.80 -12.65
C THR A 396 8.27 13.30 -12.50
N GLN A 397 7.73 14.12 -13.41
CA GLN A 397 7.83 15.58 -13.32
C GLN A 397 7.10 16.12 -12.09
N ALA A 398 5.88 15.63 -11.81
CA ALA A 398 5.13 16.03 -10.62
C ALA A 398 5.85 15.66 -9.31
N ILE A 399 6.37 14.43 -9.21
CA ILE A 399 7.13 13.97 -8.06
C ILE A 399 8.37 14.85 -7.85
N ARG A 400 9.16 15.07 -8.89
CA ARG A 400 10.37 15.89 -8.81
C ARG A 400 10.06 17.30 -8.31
N HIS A 401 9.04 17.95 -8.88
CA HIS A 401 8.62 19.29 -8.48
C HIS A 401 8.21 19.33 -6.99
N VAL A 402 7.33 18.42 -6.56
CA VAL A 402 6.86 18.38 -5.17
C VAL A 402 8.00 18.11 -4.19
N CYS A 403 8.90 17.17 -4.51
CA CYS A 403 10.05 16.86 -3.67
C CYS A 403 11.09 18.00 -3.65
N ALA A 404 11.08 18.91 -4.66
CA ALA A 404 11.88 20.14 -4.66
C ALA A 404 11.19 21.29 -3.90
N ALA A 405 9.87 21.42 -4.02
CA ALA A 405 9.10 22.51 -3.43
C ALA A 405 8.81 22.34 -1.94
N LYS A 406 8.70 21.11 -1.46
CA LYS A 406 8.28 20.79 -0.09
C LYS A 406 9.33 19.98 0.67
N GLU A 407 9.28 20.07 2.00
CA GLU A 407 10.00 19.14 2.85
C GLU A 407 9.38 17.75 2.72
N ILE A 408 10.18 16.73 2.46
CA ILE A 408 9.71 15.35 2.36
C ILE A 408 10.00 14.65 3.68
N VAL A 409 8.94 14.20 4.35
CA VAL A 409 9.03 13.46 5.62
C VAL A 409 8.99 11.94 5.43
N GLY A 410 8.66 11.50 4.24
CA GLY A 410 8.66 10.10 3.82
C GLY A 410 8.23 9.95 2.38
N PHE A 411 8.59 8.83 1.79
CA PHE A 411 8.23 8.47 0.42
C PHE A 411 7.97 6.96 0.36
N GLU A 412 7.04 6.54 -0.48
CA GLU A 412 6.92 5.13 -0.82
C GLU A 412 6.58 4.92 -2.29
N ILE A 413 7.00 3.76 -2.80
CA ILE A 413 6.57 3.22 -4.08
C ILE A 413 6.09 1.78 -3.87
N THR A 414 4.84 1.50 -4.23
CA THR A 414 4.16 0.23 -3.97
C THR A 414 3.65 -0.42 -5.24
N ASP A 415 3.26 -1.68 -5.12
CA ASP A 415 2.58 -2.49 -6.13
C ASP A 415 3.44 -2.84 -7.36
N VAL A 416 4.77 -2.77 -7.23
CA VAL A 416 5.71 -3.21 -8.27
C VAL A 416 5.81 -4.74 -8.25
N ALA A 417 5.24 -5.40 -9.26
CA ALA A 417 5.16 -6.86 -9.40
C ALA A 417 6.01 -7.35 -10.59
N PRO A 418 7.32 -7.56 -10.42
CA PRO A 418 8.29 -7.71 -11.51
C PRO A 418 8.06 -8.89 -12.44
N MET A 419 7.47 -9.99 -11.94
CA MET A 419 7.21 -11.18 -12.76
C MET A 419 6.17 -10.96 -13.85
N LEU A 420 5.40 -9.87 -13.78
CA LEU A 420 4.46 -9.50 -14.84
C LEU A 420 5.15 -8.88 -16.06
N ASP A 421 6.41 -8.46 -15.94
CA ASP A 421 7.16 -7.80 -17.01
C ASP A 421 8.56 -8.39 -17.17
N TYR A 422 8.69 -9.39 -18.05
CA TYR A 422 9.96 -10.03 -18.37
C TYR A 422 11.00 -9.07 -18.98
N SER A 423 10.57 -7.95 -19.56
CA SER A 423 11.49 -6.94 -20.09
C SER A 423 12.20 -6.16 -18.99
N ARG A 424 11.67 -6.17 -17.77
CA ARG A 424 12.08 -5.34 -16.62
C ARG A 424 11.97 -3.83 -16.86
N LEU A 425 11.30 -3.41 -17.91
CA LEU A 425 11.09 -1.99 -18.21
C LEU A 425 10.30 -1.31 -17.09
N SER A 426 9.27 -1.96 -16.58
CA SER A 426 8.48 -1.44 -15.45
C SER A 426 9.32 -1.24 -14.19
N VAL A 427 10.29 -2.09 -13.91
CA VAL A 427 11.21 -1.93 -12.77
C VAL A 427 12.15 -0.74 -12.99
N MET A 428 12.62 -0.51 -14.22
CA MET A 428 13.36 0.71 -14.57
C MET A 428 12.51 1.96 -14.39
N HIS A 429 11.24 1.90 -14.76
CA HIS A 429 10.29 3.00 -14.59
C HIS A 429 10.01 3.26 -13.10
N ALA A 430 9.87 2.22 -12.28
CA ALA A 430 9.75 2.36 -10.83
C ALA A 430 10.99 3.03 -10.21
N ASN A 431 12.19 2.64 -10.65
CA ASN A 431 13.43 3.30 -10.25
C ASN A 431 13.47 4.78 -10.70
N ALA A 432 12.93 5.10 -11.88
CA ALA A 432 12.85 6.49 -12.34
C ALA A 432 11.91 7.34 -11.46
N LEU A 433 10.78 6.79 -10.99
CA LEU A 433 9.88 7.45 -10.05
C LEU A 433 10.57 7.74 -8.71
N LEU A 434 11.30 6.77 -8.16
CA LEU A 434 12.08 6.95 -6.94
C LEU A 434 13.18 7.99 -7.13
N ASN A 435 13.94 7.90 -8.23
CA ASN A 435 15.00 8.87 -8.56
C ASN A 435 14.45 10.29 -8.72
N ALA A 436 13.25 10.45 -9.25
CA ALA A 436 12.63 11.77 -9.41
C ALA A 436 12.47 12.50 -8.08
N CYS A 437 12.09 11.81 -7.00
CA CYS A 437 12.03 12.41 -5.67
C CYS A 437 13.43 12.72 -5.11
N LEU A 438 14.39 11.81 -5.27
CA LEU A 438 15.78 12.05 -4.84
C LEU A 438 16.37 13.29 -5.53
N VAL A 439 16.14 13.43 -6.84
CA VAL A 439 16.54 14.65 -7.60
C VAL A 439 15.84 15.89 -7.05
N GLY A 440 14.53 15.82 -6.76
CA GLY A 440 13.79 16.94 -6.19
C GLY A 440 14.36 17.37 -4.83
N ILE A 441 14.63 16.42 -3.92
CA ILE A 441 15.25 16.72 -2.62
C ILE A 441 16.65 17.32 -2.82
N ALA A 442 17.43 16.81 -3.75
CA ALA A 442 18.76 17.35 -4.05
C ALA A 442 18.69 18.78 -4.63
N VAL A 443 17.77 19.05 -5.55
CA VAL A 443 17.47 20.39 -6.08
C VAL A 443 17.18 21.38 -4.94
N ARG A 444 16.31 20.97 -4.01
CA ARG A 444 15.98 21.75 -2.82
C ARG A 444 17.19 22.01 -1.93
N ASN A 445 17.99 20.99 -1.66
CA ASN A 445 19.19 21.12 -0.81
C ASN A 445 20.25 22.02 -1.43
N GLU A 446 20.33 22.08 -2.75
CA GLU A 446 21.20 23.03 -3.48
C GLU A 446 20.61 24.44 -3.57
N GLY A 447 19.39 24.67 -3.06
CA GLY A 447 18.71 25.96 -3.09
C GLY A 447 18.27 26.41 -4.48
N LEU A 448 18.09 25.45 -5.39
CA LEU A 448 17.60 25.71 -6.75
C LEU A 448 16.07 25.84 -6.76
N ASP A 449 15.55 26.51 -7.80
CA ASP A 449 14.11 26.61 -8.02
C ASP A 449 13.49 25.22 -8.28
N PRO A 450 12.28 24.90 -7.77
CA PRO A 450 11.63 23.64 -8.04
C PRO A 450 11.43 23.30 -9.53
N ASP A 451 11.28 24.32 -10.35
CA ASP A 451 11.16 24.21 -11.82
C ASP A 451 12.50 24.42 -12.55
N TYR A 452 13.62 24.42 -11.81
CA TYR A 452 14.94 24.62 -12.38
C TYR A 452 15.23 23.65 -13.53
N VAL A 453 15.67 24.22 -14.65
CA VAL A 453 16.22 23.49 -15.79
C VAL A 453 17.62 24.03 -16.09
N HIS A 454 18.61 23.15 -16.14
CA HIS A 454 19.97 23.56 -16.41
C HIS A 454 20.10 24.12 -17.84
N PRO A 455 20.79 25.27 -18.05
CA PRO A 455 20.89 25.89 -19.38
C PRO A 455 21.41 24.94 -20.47
N LEU A 456 22.36 24.06 -20.14
CA LEU A 456 22.87 23.06 -21.11
C LEU A 456 21.82 22.02 -21.54
N ALA A 457 20.74 21.84 -20.78
CA ALA A 457 19.65 20.95 -21.17
C ALA A 457 18.74 21.57 -22.25
N LEU A 458 18.72 22.90 -22.35
CA LEU A 458 17.87 23.63 -23.29
C LEU A 458 18.64 24.17 -24.49
N ASP A 459 19.92 24.48 -24.33
CA ASP A 459 20.71 25.15 -25.38
C ASP A 459 22.01 24.37 -25.66
N HIS A 460 22.07 23.81 -26.86
CA HIS A 460 23.28 23.11 -27.37
C HIS A 460 24.36 24.06 -27.88
N GLY A 461 24.19 25.37 -27.68
CA GLY A 461 25.08 26.40 -28.22
C GLY A 461 24.72 26.76 -29.65
N GLN A 462 24.63 28.04 -29.92
CA GLN A 462 24.53 28.56 -31.27
C GLN A 462 25.96 28.66 -31.88
N ARG A 463 26.11 28.19 -33.10
CA ARG A 463 27.32 28.39 -33.90
C ARG A 463 27.30 29.72 -34.61
#